data_6bcadfe355412aecb78a05b99d7acf61
#
_entry.id   6bcadfe355412aecb78a05b99d7acf61
#
_cell.length_a   1.000
_cell.length_b   1.000
_cell.length_c   1.000
_cell.angle_alpha   90.00
_cell.angle_beta   90.00
_cell.angle_gamma   90.00
#
_symmetry.space_group_name_H-M   'P 1'
#
loop_
_entity.id
_entity.type
_entity.pdbx_description
1 polymer ?
#
loop_
_entity_poly.entity_id
_entity_poly.type
_entity_poly.pdbx_seq_one_letter_code
_entity_poly.pdbx_strand_id
1 'polypeptide(L)'
;QKSDAIVVFSGDGEVSYQNLSYQQRALDAVEFYKNGYADRVFLSSGREQTIADVESIKLYLTSRGIPKSSIYILDKYPSSTYQNVTMVKQSLDKRNVNSILFITAPYHSLRSALTWKKNAPNIEIIIPDVTDPISRDIHWGVGFDKVRVITYEYAAIVHNWFAGRI
;
A
#
# COMPACT_ATOMS: atom_id res chain seq x y z
N GLN A 1 2.04 -14.90 -10.41
CA GLN A 1 3.49 -14.92 -10.17
C GLN A 1 3.72 -14.79 -8.66
N LYS A 2 4.68 -15.54 -8.11
CA LYS A 2 5.11 -15.45 -6.71
C LYS A 2 6.08 -14.28 -6.52
N SER A 3 6.02 -13.67 -5.34
CA SER A 3 6.92 -12.61 -4.90
C SER A 3 7.49 -12.93 -3.51
N ASP A 4 8.55 -12.24 -3.11
CA ASP A 4 9.18 -12.45 -1.79
C ASP A 4 8.34 -11.89 -0.64
N ALA A 5 7.52 -10.87 -0.92
CA ALA A 5 6.66 -10.24 0.09
C ALA A 5 5.42 -9.58 -0.50
N ILE A 6 4.44 -9.34 0.36
CA ILE A 6 3.28 -8.48 0.14
C ILE A 6 3.54 -7.16 0.86
N VAL A 7 3.35 -6.03 0.19
CA VAL A 7 3.45 -4.69 0.79
C VAL A 7 2.09 -4.02 0.69
N VAL A 8 1.54 -3.59 1.82
CA VAL A 8 0.23 -2.93 1.90
C VAL A 8 0.41 -1.49 2.34
N PHE A 9 -0.02 -0.55 1.49
CA PHE A 9 -0.08 0.86 1.86
C PHE A 9 -1.46 1.20 2.43
N SER A 10 -1.46 1.86 3.59
CA SER A 10 -2.69 2.24 4.30
C SER A 10 -3.50 3.32 3.58
N GLY A 11 -2.85 4.18 2.79
CA GLY A 11 -3.47 5.40 2.26
C GLY A 11 -3.46 6.54 3.27
N ASP A 12 -4.30 7.56 3.05
CA ASP A 12 -4.35 8.74 3.92
C ASP A 12 -5.17 8.49 5.20
N GLY A 13 -4.68 8.97 6.24
CA GLY A 13 -5.05 9.53 7.53
C GLY A 13 -6.25 9.03 8.32
N GLU A 14 -7.10 8.16 7.83
CA GLU A 14 -8.21 7.64 8.63
C GLU A 14 -7.77 6.51 9.56
N VAL A 15 -8.33 6.49 10.77
CA VAL A 15 -8.13 5.38 11.70
C VAL A 15 -8.55 4.05 11.08
N SER A 16 -7.84 2.96 11.41
CA SER A 16 -7.98 1.67 10.72
C SER A 16 -9.41 1.13 10.65
N TYR A 17 -10.22 1.34 11.71
CA TYR A 17 -11.60 0.84 11.76
C TYR A 17 -12.59 1.66 10.91
N GLN A 18 -12.22 2.88 10.51
CA GLN A 18 -13.00 3.74 9.60
C GLN A 18 -12.49 3.66 8.16
N ASN A 19 -11.25 3.24 7.96
CA ASN A 19 -10.63 3.13 6.65
C ASN A 19 -11.00 1.81 5.95
N LEU A 20 -12.17 1.77 5.34
CA LEU A 20 -12.66 0.59 4.62
C LEU A 20 -11.73 0.16 3.50
N SER A 21 -11.13 1.11 2.80
CA SER A 21 -10.15 0.81 1.75
C SER A 21 -8.90 0.12 2.30
N TYR A 22 -8.44 0.50 3.49
CA TYR A 22 -7.30 -0.19 4.12
C TYR A 22 -7.68 -1.59 4.58
N GLN A 23 -8.87 -1.75 5.17
CA GLN A 23 -9.38 -3.06 5.56
C GLN A 23 -9.51 -3.99 4.35
N GLN A 24 -10.03 -3.50 3.23
CA GLN A 24 -10.13 -4.30 2.00
C GLN A 24 -8.76 -4.71 1.50
N ARG A 25 -7.80 -3.79 1.42
CA ARG A 25 -6.41 -4.11 1.04
C ARG A 25 -5.76 -5.13 1.98
N ALA A 26 -6.09 -5.06 3.27
CA ALA A 26 -5.66 -6.08 4.23
C ALA A 26 -6.29 -7.45 3.95
N LEU A 27 -7.56 -7.50 3.54
CA LEU A 27 -8.22 -8.74 3.09
C LEU A 27 -7.57 -9.31 1.83
N ASP A 28 -7.28 -8.47 0.84
CA ASP A 28 -6.59 -8.88 -0.38
C ASP A 28 -5.20 -9.46 -0.03
N ALA A 29 -4.49 -8.85 0.92
CA ALA A 29 -3.23 -9.39 1.42
C ALA A 29 -3.37 -10.79 2.07
N VAL A 30 -4.46 -11.02 2.81
CA VAL A 30 -4.77 -12.35 3.38
C VAL A 30 -4.99 -13.37 2.27
N GLU A 31 -5.73 -12.99 1.23
CA GLU A 31 -6.00 -13.87 0.10
C GLU A 31 -4.72 -14.24 -0.64
N PHE A 32 -3.88 -13.27 -0.98
CA PHE A 32 -2.60 -13.52 -1.64
C PHE A 32 -1.66 -14.35 -0.77
N TYR A 33 -1.60 -14.10 0.53
CA TYR A 33 -0.81 -14.89 1.46
C TYR A 33 -1.27 -16.35 1.49
N LYS A 34 -2.57 -16.60 1.67
CA LYS A 34 -3.15 -17.95 1.72
C LYS A 34 -2.98 -18.73 0.43
N ASN A 35 -3.02 -18.04 -0.71
CA ASN A 35 -2.78 -18.64 -2.02
C ASN A 35 -1.28 -18.85 -2.31
N GLY A 36 -0.39 -18.56 -1.35
CA GLY A 36 1.04 -18.83 -1.46
C GLY A 36 1.79 -17.92 -2.43
N TYR A 37 1.26 -16.71 -2.69
CA TYR A 37 1.94 -15.73 -3.53
C TYR A 37 3.15 -15.08 -2.86
N ALA A 38 3.13 -14.98 -1.51
CA ALA A 38 4.26 -14.60 -0.70
C ALA A 38 4.07 -15.07 0.75
N ASP A 39 5.15 -15.13 1.52
CA ASP A 39 5.15 -15.60 2.91
C ASP A 39 5.42 -14.49 3.96
N ARG A 40 5.60 -13.26 3.50
CA ARG A 40 5.86 -12.08 4.33
C ARG A 40 4.92 -10.94 3.97
N VAL A 41 4.43 -10.20 4.97
CA VAL A 41 3.53 -9.06 4.79
C VAL A 41 4.11 -7.83 5.49
N PHE A 42 4.28 -6.75 4.75
CA PHE A 42 4.74 -5.46 5.26
C PHE A 42 3.58 -4.48 5.29
N LEU A 43 3.28 -3.94 6.46
CA LEU A 43 2.24 -2.95 6.68
C LEU A 43 2.87 -1.57 6.84
N SER A 44 2.45 -0.65 6.01
CA SER A 44 2.84 0.75 6.11
C SER A 44 1.71 1.56 6.71
N SER A 45 2.03 2.47 7.62
CA SER A 45 1.07 3.46 8.15
C SER A 45 0.87 4.62 7.17
N GLY A 46 -0.24 5.33 7.31
CA GLY A 46 -0.50 6.62 6.68
C GLY A 46 -0.03 7.79 7.55
N ARG A 47 -0.20 9.01 7.04
CA ARG A 47 0.27 10.24 7.67
C ARG A 47 -0.27 10.48 9.09
N GLU A 48 -1.51 10.12 9.34
CA GLU A 48 -2.23 10.42 10.59
C GLU A 48 -2.53 9.17 11.44
N GLN A 49 -2.06 8.00 10.98
CA GLN A 49 -2.31 6.76 11.71
C GLN A 49 -1.34 6.57 12.85
N THR A 50 -1.86 6.13 13.99
CA THR A 50 -1.06 5.76 15.17
C THR A 50 -0.48 4.35 15.03
N ILE A 51 0.52 4.02 15.87
CA ILE A 51 1.01 2.63 15.97
C ILE A 51 -0.13 1.68 16.33
N ALA A 52 -1.04 2.09 17.22
CA ALA A 52 -2.19 1.31 17.61
C ALA A 52 -3.12 0.98 16.43
N ASP A 53 -3.27 1.90 15.47
CA ASP A 53 -4.08 1.65 14.26
C ASP A 53 -3.46 0.56 13.38
N VAL A 54 -2.14 0.61 13.19
CA VAL A 54 -1.43 -0.40 12.37
C VAL A 54 -1.37 -1.74 13.10
N GLU A 55 -1.22 -1.73 14.43
CA GLU A 55 -1.31 -2.95 15.25
C GLU A 55 -2.71 -3.60 15.16
N SER A 56 -3.77 -2.79 15.08
CA SER A 56 -5.13 -3.31 14.86
C SER A 56 -5.25 -4.06 13.54
N ILE A 57 -4.65 -3.54 12.46
CA ILE A 57 -4.58 -4.25 11.17
C ILE A 57 -3.75 -5.53 11.29
N LYS A 58 -2.64 -5.51 12.02
CA LYS A 58 -1.85 -6.72 12.28
C LYS A 58 -2.66 -7.79 13.01
N LEU A 59 -3.43 -7.40 14.03
CA LEU A 59 -4.33 -8.33 14.74
C LEU A 59 -5.40 -8.88 13.78
N TYR A 60 -5.96 -8.03 12.94
CA TYR A 60 -6.93 -8.44 11.93
C TYR A 60 -6.36 -9.48 10.95
N LEU A 61 -5.15 -9.26 10.42
CA LEU A 61 -4.46 -10.23 9.57
C LEU A 61 -4.17 -11.55 10.31
N THR A 62 -3.73 -11.44 11.58
CA THR A 62 -3.43 -12.61 12.42
C THR A 62 -4.67 -13.45 12.67
N SER A 63 -5.81 -12.83 12.98
CA SER A 63 -7.09 -13.52 13.20
C SER A 63 -7.57 -14.28 11.95
N ARG A 64 -7.04 -13.93 10.78
CA ARG A 64 -7.32 -14.60 9.50
C ARG A 64 -6.26 -15.61 9.06
N GLY A 65 -5.31 -15.92 9.94
CA GLY A 65 -4.37 -17.02 9.76
C GLY A 65 -3.01 -16.62 9.22
N ILE A 66 -2.66 -15.35 9.15
CA ILE A 66 -1.27 -14.93 8.87
C ILE A 66 -0.49 -14.96 10.20
N PRO A 67 0.60 -15.73 10.32
CA PRO A 67 1.41 -15.75 11.53
C PRO A 67 1.97 -14.35 11.88
N LYS A 68 2.00 -14.02 13.18
CA LYS A 68 2.58 -12.73 13.64
C LYS A 68 4.02 -12.53 13.18
N SER A 69 4.80 -13.61 13.09
CA SER A 69 6.19 -13.58 12.62
C SER A 69 6.35 -13.22 11.16
N SER A 70 5.30 -13.40 10.35
CA SER A 70 5.27 -13.05 8.93
C SER A 70 4.81 -11.60 8.68
N ILE A 71 4.38 -10.85 9.72
CA ILE A 71 3.84 -9.50 9.58
C ILE A 71 4.82 -8.49 10.16
N TYR A 72 5.29 -7.58 9.31
CA TYR A 72 6.21 -6.51 9.65
C TYR A 72 5.52 -5.16 9.58
N ILE A 73 5.58 -4.39 10.65
CA ILE A 73 5.06 -3.02 10.72
C ILE A 73 6.25 -2.06 10.60
N LEU A 74 6.06 -0.97 9.86
CA LEU A 74 7.04 0.11 9.82
C LEU A 74 6.85 1.00 11.05
N ASP A 75 7.94 1.26 11.75
CA ASP A 75 8.00 2.01 13.04
C ASP A 75 7.91 3.53 12.85
N LYS A 76 7.75 4.02 11.61
CA LYS A 76 7.76 5.44 11.29
C LYS A 76 6.53 5.80 10.45
N TYR A 77 6.07 7.03 10.62
CA TYR A 77 4.92 7.57 9.88
C TYR A 77 5.39 8.35 8.67
N PRO A 78 5.19 7.85 7.45
CA PRO A 78 5.53 8.58 6.25
C PRO A 78 4.57 9.75 6.03
N SER A 79 5.09 10.92 5.68
CA SER A 79 4.29 12.09 5.30
C SER A 79 4.01 12.18 3.82
N SER A 80 4.56 11.26 3.02
CA SER A 80 4.40 11.22 1.56
C SER A 80 4.64 9.83 1.00
N THR A 81 4.15 9.57 -0.22
CA THR A 81 4.44 8.32 -0.94
C THR A 81 5.93 8.07 -1.11
N TYR A 82 6.70 9.13 -1.38
CA TYR A 82 8.16 9.03 -1.48
C TYR A 82 8.79 8.51 -0.18
N GLN A 83 8.45 9.10 0.95
CA GLN A 83 8.95 8.63 2.26
C GLN A 83 8.49 7.20 2.55
N ASN A 84 7.24 6.88 2.21
CA ASN A 84 6.70 5.55 2.41
C ASN A 84 7.51 4.51 1.63
N VAL A 85 7.71 4.72 0.34
CA VAL A 85 8.54 3.85 -0.51
C VAL A 85 9.96 3.71 0.06
N THR A 86 10.59 4.80 0.45
CA THR A 86 11.97 4.78 0.99
C THR A 86 12.07 3.98 2.29
N MET A 87 11.12 4.15 3.21
CA MET A 87 11.09 3.43 4.48
C MET A 87 10.81 1.93 4.28
N VAL A 88 9.84 1.60 3.43
CA VAL A 88 9.56 0.20 3.08
C VAL A 88 10.77 -0.43 2.44
N LYS A 89 11.38 0.23 1.45
CA LYS A 89 12.62 -0.24 0.80
C LYS A 89 13.70 -0.60 1.82
N GLN A 90 13.98 0.28 2.78
CA GLN A 90 14.96 0.00 3.82
C GLN A 90 14.63 -1.26 4.65
N SER A 91 13.34 -1.51 4.89
CA SER A 91 12.88 -2.70 5.60
C SER A 91 12.98 -3.97 4.75
N LEU A 92 12.76 -3.85 3.45
CA LEU A 92 12.89 -4.94 2.46
C LEU A 92 14.35 -5.32 2.26
N ASP A 93 15.23 -4.33 2.08
CA ASP A 93 16.70 -4.52 1.91
C ASP A 93 17.30 -5.31 3.08
N LYS A 94 16.94 -4.96 4.33
CA LYS A 94 17.39 -5.66 5.54
C LYS A 94 16.99 -7.14 5.59
N ARG A 95 16.05 -7.56 4.73
CA ARG A 95 15.48 -8.92 4.71
C ARG A 95 15.69 -9.63 3.38
N ASN A 96 16.53 -9.05 2.51
CA ASN A 96 16.83 -9.58 1.17
C ASN A 96 15.56 -9.85 0.35
N VAL A 97 14.62 -8.90 0.35
CA VAL A 97 13.41 -8.93 -0.46
C VAL A 97 13.68 -8.19 -1.76
N ASN A 98 13.51 -8.86 -2.90
CA ASN A 98 13.78 -8.32 -4.23
C ASN A 98 12.54 -8.24 -5.11
N SER A 99 11.43 -8.86 -4.70
CA SER A 99 10.15 -8.81 -5.42
C SER A 99 8.98 -8.63 -4.46
N ILE A 100 8.00 -7.81 -4.84
CA ILE A 100 6.83 -7.54 -4.00
C ILE A 100 5.52 -7.59 -4.78
N LEU A 101 4.48 -8.10 -4.12
CA LEU A 101 3.10 -7.79 -4.45
C LEU A 101 2.72 -6.50 -3.72
N PHE A 102 2.53 -5.43 -4.48
CA PHE A 102 2.26 -4.11 -3.91
C PHE A 102 0.77 -3.78 -3.97
N ILE A 103 0.14 -3.75 -2.80
CA ILE A 103 -1.29 -3.50 -2.64
C ILE A 103 -1.51 -2.05 -2.25
N THR A 104 -2.20 -1.31 -3.12
CA THR A 104 -2.57 0.09 -2.93
C THR A 104 -3.92 0.37 -3.60
N ALA A 105 -4.50 1.54 -3.36
CA ALA A 105 -5.74 1.92 -4.05
C ALA A 105 -5.52 2.08 -5.56
N PRO A 106 -6.46 1.64 -6.42
CA PRO A 106 -6.32 1.71 -7.87
C PRO A 106 -5.95 3.10 -8.39
N TYR A 107 -6.61 4.16 -7.89
CA TYR A 107 -6.31 5.54 -8.28
C TYR A 107 -4.91 6.01 -7.86
N HIS A 108 -4.30 5.36 -6.87
CA HIS A 108 -2.98 5.67 -6.33
C HIS A 108 -1.85 4.84 -6.96
N SER A 109 -2.18 3.82 -7.74
CA SER A 109 -1.24 2.82 -8.28
C SER A 109 -0.18 3.44 -9.18
N LEU A 110 -0.55 4.34 -10.09
CA LEU A 110 0.38 4.96 -11.03
C LEU A 110 1.45 5.79 -10.31
N ARG A 111 1.05 6.68 -9.39
CA ARG A 111 2.00 7.52 -8.63
C ARG A 111 2.93 6.66 -7.79
N SER A 112 2.39 5.64 -7.15
CA SER A 112 3.19 4.70 -6.36
C SER A 112 4.18 3.93 -7.24
N ALA A 113 3.75 3.40 -8.38
CA ALA A 113 4.62 2.67 -9.31
C ALA A 113 5.79 3.53 -9.80
N LEU A 114 5.52 4.79 -10.20
CA LEU A 114 6.56 5.73 -10.61
C LEU A 114 7.54 6.01 -9.46
N THR A 115 7.02 6.20 -8.24
CA THR A 115 7.87 6.43 -7.05
C THR A 115 8.75 5.22 -6.75
N TRP A 116 8.21 4.01 -6.81
CA TRP A 116 8.97 2.77 -6.64
C TRP A 116 10.05 2.62 -7.70
N LYS A 117 9.69 2.77 -8.98
CA LYS A 117 10.62 2.65 -10.11
C LYS A 117 11.83 3.58 -9.96
N LYS A 118 11.60 4.80 -9.49
CA LYS A 118 12.67 5.79 -9.27
C LYS A 118 13.54 5.47 -8.07
N ASN A 119 12.93 5.09 -6.94
CA ASN A 119 13.63 5.05 -5.64
C ASN A 119 14.02 3.64 -5.19
N ALA A 120 13.50 2.60 -5.85
CA ALA A 120 13.81 1.21 -5.57
C ALA A 120 13.89 0.38 -6.86
N PRO A 121 14.75 0.76 -7.84
CA PRO A 121 14.81 0.13 -9.16
C PRO A 121 15.26 -1.34 -9.12
N ASN A 122 15.83 -1.77 -8.01
CA ASN A 122 16.27 -3.14 -7.77
C ASN A 122 15.17 -4.06 -7.20
N ILE A 123 13.97 -3.52 -6.94
CA ILE A 123 12.84 -4.30 -6.44
C ILE A 123 11.82 -4.48 -7.57
N GLU A 124 11.54 -5.73 -7.92
CA GLU A 124 10.45 -6.06 -8.85
C GLU A 124 9.11 -5.81 -8.17
N ILE A 125 8.23 -5.04 -8.84
CA ILE A 125 6.93 -4.68 -8.29
C ILE A 125 5.84 -5.26 -9.17
N ILE A 126 4.97 -6.05 -8.57
CA ILE A 126 3.73 -6.54 -9.15
C ILE A 126 2.58 -5.84 -8.44
N ILE A 127 1.78 -5.08 -9.18
CA ILE A 127 0.56 -4.45 -8.67
C ILE A 127 -0.61 -5.34 -9.10
N PRO A 128 -1.19 -6.10 -8.17
CA PRO A 128 -2.34 -6.94 -8.50
C PRO A 128 -3.58 -6.08 -8.74
N ASP A 129 -4.52 -6.62 -9.49
CA ASP A 129 -5.86 -6.07 -9.53
C ASP A 129 -6.54 -6.33 -8.18
N VAL A 130 -6.88 -5.26 -7.48
CA VAL A 130 -7.48 -5.30 -6.15
C VAL A 130 -8.84 -4.65 -6.14
N THR A 131 -9.72 -5.16 -5.30
CA THR A 131 -11.04 -4.58 -5.12
C THR A 131 -10.98 -3.42 -4.15
N ASP A 132 -11.28 -2.20 -4.60
CA ASP A 132 -11.41 -1.04 -3.73
C ASP A 132 -12.90 -0.65 -3.59
N PRO A 133 -13.43 -0.51 -2.37
CA PRO A 133 -14.82 -0.11 -2.16
C PRO A 133 -15.18 1.21 -2.82
N ILE A 134 -14.25 2.15 -2.90
CA ILE A 134 -14.45 3.46 -3.54
C ILE A 134 -14.55 3.32 -5.06
N SER A 135 -13.88 2.34 -5.66
CA SER A 135 -13.91 2.11 -7.10
C SER A 135 -15.11 1.27 -7.56
N ARG A 136 -15.74 0.48 -6.66
CA ARG A 136 -16.89 -0.38 -7.00
C ARG A 136 -18.14 0.39 -7.46
N ASP A 137 -18.35 1.61 -6.97
CA ASP A 137 -19.50 2.43 -7.30
C ASP A 137 -19.32 3.25 -8.59
N ILE A 138 -18.51 2.76 -9.53
CA ILE A 138 -18.44 3.36 -10.87
C ILE A 138 -19.66 2.90 -11.69
N HIS A 139 -20.83 3.37 -11.33
CA HIS A 139 -21.90 3.55 -12.31
C HIS A 139 -21.54 4.74 -13.21
N TRP A 140 -21.83 4.62 -14.50
CA TRP A 140 -21.65 5.67 -15.49
C TRP A 140 -22.21 7.01 -14.98
N GLY A 141 -21.31 7.87 -14.54
CA GLY A 141 -21.57 9.14 -13.91
C GLY A 141 -20.40 9.48 -13.02
N VAL A 142 -19.47 10.28 -13.53
CA VAL A 142 -18.28 10.68 -12.76
C VAL A 142 -18.73 11.66 -11.69
N GLY A 143 -18.93 11.19 -10.46
CA GLY A 143 -19.20 12.07 -9.32
C GLY A 143 -18.01 13.03 -9.08
N PHE A 144 -18.32 14.24 -8.64
CA PHE A 144 -17.31 15.30 -8.36
C PHE A 144 -16.14 14.80 -7.48
N ASP A 145 -16.41 13.91 -6.53
CA ASP A 145 -15.39 13.35 -5.63
C ASP A 145 -14.36 12.50 -6.37
N LYS A 146 -14.78 11.75 -7.38
CA LYS A 146 -13.87 10.92 -8.21
C LYS A 146 -12.99 11.79 -9.10
N VAL A 147 -13.56 12.83 -9.72
CA VAL A 147 -12.78 13.81 -10.50
C VAL A 147 -11.75 14.47 -9.61
N ARG A 148 -12.12 14.87 -8.41
CA ARG A 148 -11.22 15.49 -7.44
C ARG A 148 -10.05 14.57 -7.09
N VAL A 149 -10.31 13.29 -6.79
CA VAL A 149 -9.26 12.31 -6.46
C VAL A 149 -8.32 12.10 -7.62
N ILE A 150 -8.84 11.90 -8.83
CA ILE A 150 -8.02 11.71 -10.04
C ILE A 150 -7.19 12.95 -10.33
N THR A 151 -7.79 14.14 -10.28
CA THR A 151 -7.07 15.41 -10.49
C THR A 151 -5.96 15.61 -9.48
N TYR A 152 -6.24 15.29 -8.19
CA TYR A 152 -5.23 15.32 -7.14
C TYR A 152 -4.05 14.39 -7.43
N GLU A 153 -4.31 13.15 -7.86
CA GLU A 153 -3.25 12.19 -8.16
C GLU A 153 -2.36 12.66 -9.32
N TYR A 154 -2.96 13.19 -10.40
CA TYR A 154 -2.18 13.75 -11.50
C TYR A 154 -1.38 15.00 -11.08
N ALA A 155 -1.98 15.92 -10.31
CA ALA A 155 -1.26 17.07 -9.76
C ALA A 155 -0.11 16.64 -8.85
N ALA A 156 -0.32 15.61 -8.02
CA ALA A 156 0.70 15.04 -7.17
C ALA A 156 1.83 14.37 -7.98
N ILE A 157 1.53 13.72 -9.11
CA ILE A 157 2.55 13.17 -10.03
C ILE A 157 3.41 14.30 -10.58
N VAL A 158 2.80 15.36 -11.11
CA VAL A 158 3.52 16.52 -11.64
C VAL A 158 4.41 17.17 -10.57
N HIS A 159 3.86 17.42 -9.37
CA HIS A 159 4.62 17.97 -8.26
C HIS A 159 5.82 17.08 -7.87
N ASN A 160 5.62 15.75 -7.77
CA ASN A 160 6.70 14.84 -7.42
C ASN A 160 7.75 14.71 -8.52
N TRP A 161 7.36 14.86 -9.79
CA TRP A 161 8.29 14.91 -10.90
C TRP A 161 9.22 16.13 -10.79
N PHE A 162 8.67 17.33 -10.58
CA PHE A 162 9.49 18.53 -10.35
C PHE A 162 10.37 18.43 -9.10
N ALA A 163 9.92 17.73 -8.08
CA ALA A 163 10.70 17.48 -6.86
C ALA A 163 11.74 16.37 -7.01
N GLY A 164 11.86 15.72 -8.18
CA GLY A 164 12.81 14.64 -8.44
C GLY A 164 12.52 13.35 -7.67
N ARG A 165 11.25 13.11 -7.28
CA ARG A 165 10.82 11.97 -6.47
C ARG A 165 10.23 10.82 -7.30
N ILE A 166 9.87 11.10 -8.54
CA ILE A 166 9.42 10.14 -9.57
C ILE A 166 10.10 10.43 -10.89
#